data_038e38221ad78ee91d52b7554ec7532e
#
_entry.id   038e38221ad78ee91d52b7554ec7532e
#
_cell.length_a   1.000
_cell.length_b   1.000
_cell.length_c   1.000
_cell.angle_alpha   90.00
_cell.angle_beta   90.00
_cell.angle_gamma   90.00
#
_symmetry.space_group_name_H-M   'P 1'
#
loop_
_entity.id
_entity.type
_entity.pdbx_description
1 polymer ?
#
loop_
_entity_poly.entity_id
_entity_poly.type
_entity_poly.pdbx_seq_one_letter_code
_entity_poly.pdbx_strand_id
1 'polypeptide(L)'
;MNLDNASQQELQSWEKKLVVKYQQFKDADLKLDLTRGKPGNAQLDLADAMEDLPKNKMILEDGTDLRNYGGLDGIPAARKLGGEMLGLPEAEVICGDHSSLSLMYLYMLHAYYHGSQGADTAWAKESDVKFLAIVPGYDRHFTICEELGIKLINVDIKDDGPDMDR
;
A
#
# COMPACT_ATOMS: atom_id res chain seq x y z
N MET A 1 -6.25 -2.30 31.35
CA MET A 1 -6.89 -3.26 32.29
C MET A 1 -6.76 -4.64 31.70
N ASN A 2 -6.23 -5.59 32.41
CA ASN A 2 -6.21 -6.99 31.93
C ASN A 2 -7.52 -7.66 32.35
N LEU A 3 -8.34 -8.07 31.38
CA LEU A 3 -9.67 -8.66 31.61
C LEU A 3 -9.59 -10.01 32.33
N ASP A 4 -8.54 -10.79 32.09
CA ASP A 4 -8.40 -12.15 32.59
C ASP A 4 -8.24 -12.21 34.12
N ASN A 5 -7.79 -11.10 34.73
CA ASN A 5 -7.53 -11.01 36.17
C ASN A 5 -8.44 -10.01 36.89
N ALA A 6 -9.47 -9.48 36.23
CA ALA A 6 -10.36 -8.49 36.82
C ALA A 6 -11.42 -9.13 37.69
N SER A 7 -11.68 -8.57 38.87
CA SER A 7 -12.79 -8.95 39.72
C SER A 7 -14.14 -8.59 39.10
N GLN A 8 -15.20 -9.26 39.53
CA GLN A 8 -16.57 -8.97 39.07
C GLN A 8 -16.96 -7.51 39.30
N GLN A 9 -16.55 -6.92 40.42
CA GLN A 9 -16.84 -5.52 40.75
C GLN A 9 -16.12 -4.54 39.82
N GLU A 10 -14.86 -4.83 39.47
CA GLU A 10 -14.08 -4.03 38.50
C GLU A 10 -14.70 -4.12 37.10
N LEU A 11 -15.11 -5.30 36.67
CA LEU A 11 -15.77 -5.49 35.37
C LEU A 11 -17.09 -4.71 35.30
N GLN A 12 -17.94 -4.78 36.34
CA GLN A 12 -19.19 -4.01 36.40
C GLN A 12 -18.95 -2.49 36.43
N SER A 13 -17.93 -2.04 37.15
CA SER A 13 -17.55 -0.62 37.16
C SER A 13 -17.10 -0.15 35.80
N TRP A 14 -16.32 -0.98 35.11
CA TRP A 14 -15.80 -0.67 33.78
C TRP A 14 -16.92 -0.69 32.74
N GLU A 15 -17.81 -1.68 32.78
CA GLU A 15 -18.98 -1.74 31.92
C GLU A 15 -19.82 -0.45 32.02
N LYS A 16 -20.12 0.02 33.22
CA LYS A 16 -20.87 1.28 33.43
C LYS A 16 -20.14 2.48 32.76
N LYS A 17 -18.84 2.57 32.92
CA LYS A 17 -18.03 3.64 32.26
C LYS A 17 -18.07 3.55 30.74
N LEU A 18 -18.00 2.33 30.19
CA LEU A 18 -18.06 2.11 28.74
C LEU A 18 -19.44 2.44 28.17
N VAL A 19 -20.52 2.06 28.87
CA VAL A 19 -21.90 2.39 28.47
C VAL A 19 -22.08 3.91 28.38
N VAL A 20 -21.62 4.65 29.39
CA VAL A 20 -21.72 6.12 29.40
C VAL A 20 -20.90 6.71 28.21
N LYS A 21 -19.67 6.25 28.02
CA LYS A 21 -18.81 6.72 26.93
C LYS A 21 -19.38 6.38 25.56
N TYR A 22 -19.94 5.19 25.41
CA TYR A 22 -20.61 4.78 24.17
C TYR A 22 -21.82 5.66 23.86
N GLN A 23 -22.64 5.97 24.89
CA GLN A 23 -23.77 6.87 24.70
C GLN A 23 -23.32 8.28 24.31
N GLN A 24 -22.26 8.80 24.91
CA GLN A 24 -21.68 10.10 24.51
C GLN A 24 -21.27 10.13 23.03
N PHE A 25 -20.67 9.05 22.51
CA PHE A 25 -20.34 8.96 21.08
C PHE A 25 -21.60 8.91 20.18
N LYS A 26 -22.66 8.23 20.64
CA LYS A 26 -23.93 8.19 19.91
C LYS A 26 -24.60 9.57 19.86
N ASP A 27 -24.60 10.28 20.98
CA ASP A 27 -25.21 11.60 21.10
C ASP A 27 -24.42 12.69 20.34
N ALA A 28 -23.14 12.45 20.08
CA ALA A 28 -22.31 13.35 19.30
C ALA A 28 -22.63 13.33 17.78
N ASP A 29 -23.48 12.42 17.30
CA ASP A 29 -23.91 12.26 15.88
C ASP A 29 -22.73 12.30 14.90
N LEU A 30 -21.64 11.61 15.25
CA LEU A 30 -20.42 11.59 14.43
C LEU A 30 -20.70 10.87 13.10
N LYS A 31 -20.50 11.58 12.00
CA LYS A 31 -20.59 11.03 10.63
C LYS A 31 -19.22 10.62 10.15
N LEU A 32 -18.68 9.54 10.73
CA LEU A 32 -17.37 9.01 10.42
C LEU A 32 -17.49 7.79 9.49
N ASP A 33 -16.76 7.80 8.39
CA ASP A 33 -16.59 6.62 7.52
C ASP A 33 -15.22 5.99 7.81
N LEU A 34 -15.23 4.84 8.45
CA LEU A 34 -14.03 4.06 8.77
C LEU A 34 -13.82 2.89 7.80
N THR A 35 -14.65 2.79 6.75
CA THR A 35 -14.60 1.66 5.81
C THR A 35 -13.42 1.78 4.83
N ARG A 36 -12.88 2.98 4.65
CA ARG A 36 -11.73 3.25 3.81
C ARG A 36 -10.86 4.37 4.38
N GLY A 37 -9.53 4.19 4.29
CA GLY A 37 -8.57 5.26 4.50
C GLY A 37 -8.59 6.22 3.32
N LYS A 38 -9.25 7.37 3.46
CA LYS A 38 -9.31 8.42 2.44
C LYS A 38 -8.74 9.71 3.01
N PRO A 39 -7.97 10.50 2.23
CA PRO A 39 -7.61 11.85 2.62
C PRO A 39 -8.87 12.69 2.85
N GLY A 40 -8.86 13.54 3.87
CA GLY A 40 -9.89 14.55 4.07
C GLY A 40 -9.75 15.71 3.07
N ASN A 41 -10.83 16.48 2.87
CA ASN A 41 -10.86 17.58 1.89
C ASN A 41 -9.68 18.55 2.07
N ALA A 42 -9.40 18.99 3.30
CA ALA A 42 -8.26 19.88 3.57
C ALA A 42 -6.89 19.32 3.18
N GLN A 43 -6.75 17.99 3.10
CA GLN A 43 -5.54 17.34 2.60
C GLN A 43 -5.53 17.31 1.06
N LEU A 44 -6.69 17.13 0.43
CA LEU A 44 -6.84 17.16 -1.03
C LEU A 44 -6.61 18.56 -1.58
N ASP A 45 -7.12 19.61 -0.90
CA ASP A 45 -6.98 21.03 -1.26
C ASP A 45 -5.51 21.45 -1.38
N LEU A 46 -4.57 20.74 -0.70
CA LEU A 46 -3.13 21.00 -0.84
C LEU A 46 -2.60 20.75 -2.26
N ALA A 47 -3.30 19.93 -3.04
CA ALA A 47 -2.92 19.58 -4.40
C ALA A 47 -3.59 20.46 -5.48
N ASP A 48 -4.56 21.31 -5.13
CA ASP A 48 -5.35 22.11 -6.08
C ASP A 48 -4.48 22.98 -6.99
N ALA A 49 -3.39 23.55 -6.46
CA ALA A 49 -2.44 24.34 -7.24
C ALA A 49 -1.73 23.53 -8.36
N MET A 50 -1.80 22.20 -8.32
CA MET A 50 -1.19 21.35 -9.35
C MET A 50 -2.05 21.24 -10.62
N GLU A 51 -3.36 21.48 -10.55
CA GLU A 51 -4.29 21.34 -11.69
C GLU A 51 -3.95 22.26 -12.85
N ASP A 52 -3.41 23.43 -12.57
CA ASP A 52 -3.05 24.44 -13.59
C ASP A 52 -1.65 24.29 -14.16
N LEU A 53 -0.80 23.46 -13.58
CA LEU A 53 0.60 23.33 -13.99
C LEU A 53 0.80 22.77 -15.42
N PRO A 54 -0.04 21.84 -15.94
CA PRO A 54 0.15 21.28 -17.28
C PRO A 54 -0.25 22.22 -18.42
N LYS A 55 -1.03 23.27 -18.17
CA LYS A 55 -1.75 24.06 -19.22
C LYS A 55 -0.87 24.59 -20.35
N ASN A 56 0.46 24.69 -20.20
CA ASN A 56 1.34 25.19 -21.25
C ASN A 56 2.71 24.47 -21.33
N LYS A 57 2.86 23.31 -20.69
CA LYS A 57 4.14 22.58 -20.64
C LYS A 57 3.97 21.11 -21.04
N MET A 58 3.34 20.88 -22.19
CA MET A 58 3.12 19.53 -22.69
C MET A 58 4.33 18.98 -23.47
N ILE A 59 5.30 19.83 -23.79
CA ILE A 59 6.54 19.44 -24.43
C ILE A 59 7.67 19.58 -23.41
N LEU A 60 8.35 18.49 -23.12
CA LEU A 60 9.49 18.46 -22.20
C LEU A 60 10.73 19.09 -22.83
N GLU A 61 11.77 19.36 -22.04
CA GLU A 61 13.03 19.93 -22.48
C GLU A 61 13.76 19.07 -23.53
N ASP A 62 13.56 17.76 -23.50
CA ASP A 62 14.08 16.79 -24.46
C ASP A 62 13.26 16.70 -25.77
N GLY A 63 12.20 17.52 -25.89
CA GLY A 63 11.30 17.53 -27.04
C GLY A 63 10.16 16.51 -26.98
N THR A 64 10.06 15.71 -25.92
CA THR A 64 8.95 14.74 -25.73
C THR A 64 7.63 15.47 -25.55
N ASP A 65 6.64 15.16 -26.39
CA ASP A 65 5.27 15.66 -26.26
C ASP A 65 4.48 14.69 -25.39
N LEU A 66 4.06 15.15 -24.19
CA LEU A 66 3.32 14.37 -23.22
C LEU A 66 1.92 13.92 -23.70
N ARG A 67 1.43 14.46 -24.81
CA ARG A 67 0.18 14.07 -25.43
C ARG A 67 0.31 12.89 -26.40
N ASN A 68 1.52 12.43 -26.64
CA ASN A 68 1.85 11.35 -27.57
C ASN A 68 2.39 10.13 -26.83
N TYR A 69 2.69 9.07 -27.57
CA TYR A 69 3.33 7.89 -27.01
C TYR A 69 4.69 8.25 -26.40
N GLY A 70 4.93 7.74 -25.19
CA GLY A 70 6.16 7.95 -24.45
C GLY A 70 7.04 6.70 -24.36
N GLY A 71 8.12 6.79 -23.58
CA GLY A 71 8.94 5.64 -23.23
C GLY A 71 8.21 4.67 -22.31
N LEU A 72 8.63 3.39 -22.31
CA LEU A 72 8.01 2.33 -21.53
C LEU A 72 8.23 2.49 -20.01
N ASP A 73 9.33 3.16 -19.64
CA ASP A 73 9.74 3.28 -18.24
C ASP A 73 9.20 4.53 -17.55
N GLY A 74 8.46 5.37 -18.28
CA GLY A 74 8.01 6.68 -17.84
C GLY A 74 8.96 7.81 -18.25
N ILE A 75 8.51 9.06 -18.09
CA ILE A 75 9.29 10.24 -18.45
C ILE A 75 10.48 10.44 -17.49
N PRO A 76 11.65 10.93 -17.98
CA PRO A 76 12.84 11.11 -17.14
C PRO A 76 12.59 11.91 -15.88
N ALA A 77 11.83 13.01 -15.95
CA ALA A 77 11.52 13.84 -14.81
C ALA A 77 10.73 13.08 -13.71
N ALA A 78 9.78 12.21 -14.10
CA ALA A 78 9.02 11.40 -13.13
C ALA A 78 9.90 10.30 -12.52
N ARG A 79 10.76 9.66 -13.31
CA ARG A 79 11.72 8.65 -12.83
C ARG A 79 12.72 9.27 -11.86
N LYS A 80 13.24 10.46 -12.17
CA LYS A 80 14.12 11.23 -11.27
C LYS A 80 13.41 11.54 -9.95
N LEU A 81 12.19 12.07 -10.00
CA LEU A 81 11.40 12.35 -8.81
C LEU A 81 11.16 11.09 -7.97
N GLY A 82 10.77 9.99 -8.62
CA GLY A 82 10.59 8.70 -7.95
C GLY A 82 11.89 8.21 -7.31
N GLY A 83 13.02 8.37 -7.98
CA GLY A 83 14.34 8.04 -7.45
C GLY A 83 14.70 8.85 -6.21
N GLU A 84 14.47 10.16 -6.25
CA GLU A 84 14.67 11.06 -5.09
C GLU A 84 13.80 10.64 -3.89
N MET A 85 12.54 10.29 -4.13
CA MET A 85 11.60 9.84 -3.07
C MET A 85 11.99 8.49 -2.48
N LEU A 86 12.53 7.57 -3.29
CA LEU A 86 12.86 6.20 -2.88
C LEU A 86 14.33 6.04 -2.46
N GLY A 87 15.17 7.06 -2.68
CA GLY A 87 16.62 6.96 -2.47
C GLY A 87 17.33 6.05 -3.47
N LEU A 88 16.82 5.97 -4.72
CA LEU A 88 17.32 5.12 -5.80
C LEU A 88 17.82 5.94 -7.01
N PRO A 89 18.75 5.41 -7.80
CA PRO A 89 19.08 6.00 -9.10
C PRO A 89 17.86 6.00 -10.04
N GLU A 90 17.67 7.04 -10.85
CA GLU A 90 16.56 7.11 -11.79
C GLU A 90 16.53 5.94 -12.79
N ALA A 91 17.68 5.35 -13.09
CA ALA A 91 17.78 4.18 -13.96
C ALA A 91 17.12 2.92 -13.39
N GLU A 92 16.91 2.87 -12.09
CA GLU A 92 16.26 1.75 -11.38
C GLU A 92 14.77 2.02 -11.10
N VAL A 93 14.23 3.12 -11.63
CA VAL A 93 12.82 3.52 -11.41
C VAL A 93 12.03 3.38 -12.70
N ILE A 94 10.91 2.71 -12.60
CA ILE A 94 9.87 2.65 -13.64
C ILE A 94 8.63 3.36 -13.10
N CYS A 95 8.09 4.31 -13.85
CA CYS A 95 6.85 4.99 -13.54
C CYS A 95 5.73 4.39 -14.38
N GLY A 96 4.73 3.87 -13.73
CA GLY A 96 3.56 3.32 -14.39
C GLY A 96 2.31 3.66 -13.58
N ASP A 97 1.19 3.14 -13.94
CA ASP A 97 -0.12 3.20 -13.32
C ASP A 97 -0.29 4.16 -12.11
N HIS A 98 -1.49 4.61 -11.87
CA HIS A 98 -1.87 5.41 -10.69
C HIS A 98 -2.31 4.55 -9.48
N SER A 99 -2.26 3.23 -9.62
CA SER A 99 -2.62 2.27 -8.57
C SER A 99 -1.40 1.42 -8.18
N SER A 100 -0.90 1.60 -6.95
CA SER A 100 0.18 0.75 -6.42
C SER A 100 -0.20 -0.73 -6.39
N LEU A 101 -1.48 -1.04 -6.16
CA LEU A 101 -1.97 -2.42 -6.18
C LEU A 101 -1.85 -3.05 -7.57
N SER A 102 -2.20 -2.31 -8.63
CA SER A 102 -2.01 -2.77 -10.03
C SER A 102 -0.54 -3.00 -10.34
N LEU A 103 0.34 -2.09 -9.92
CA LEU A 103 1.79 -2.24 -10.12
C LEU A 103 2.33 -3.49 -9.40
N MET A 104 1.92 -3.73 -8.16
CA MET A 104 2.31 -4.93 -7.42
C MET A 104 1.81 -6.20 -8.12
N TYR A 105 0.56 -6.21 -8.55
CA TYR A 105 -0.01 -7.35 -9.27
C TYR A 105 0.73 -7.62 -10.58
N LEU A 106 1.00 -6.60 -11.38
CA LEU A 106 1.76 -6.73 -12.62
C LEU A 106 3.17 -7.24 -12.39
N TYR A 107 3.85 -6.76 -11.34
CA TYR A 107 5.17 -7.26 -10.97
C TYR A 107 5.11 -8.74 -10.57
N MET A 108 4.15 -9.13 -9.74
CA MET A 108 3.96 -10.52 -9.33
C MET A 108 3.66 -11.44 -10.53
N LEU A 109 2.79 -11.00 -11.45
CA LEU A 109 2.53 -11.75 -12.69
C LEU A 109 3.79 -11.90 -13.55
N HIS A 110 4.55 -10.81 -13.69
CA HIS A 110 5.80 -10.85 -14.46
C HIS A 110 6.78 -11.83 -13.85
N ALA A 111 7.05 -11.73 -12.56
CA ALA A 111 7.95 -12.62 -11.84
C ALA A 111 7.47 -14.09 -11.90
N TYR A 112 6.16 -14.30 -11.80
CA TYR A 112 5.56 -15.63 -11.82
C TYR A 112 5.71 -16.31 -13.18
N TYR A 113 5.37 -15.62 -14.28
CA TYR A 113 5.37 -16.23 -15.62
C TYR A 113 6.66 -16.05 -16.40
N HIS A 114 7.36 -14.94 -16.20
CA HIS A 114 8.52 -14.56 -17.03
C HIS A 114 9.84 -14.55 -16.26
N GLY A 115 9.77 -14.52 -14.90
CA GLY A 115 10.95 -14.40 -14.05
C GLY A 115 11.49 -12.98 -13.98
N SER A 116 11.98 -12.59 -12.81
CA SER A 116 12.56 -11.24 -12.58
C SER A 116 13.94 -11.06 -13.24
N GLN A 117 14.63 -12.16 -13.54
CA GLN A 117 15.96 -12.18 -14.16
C GLN A 117 16.00 -13.01 -15.45
N GLY A 118 14.84 -13.18 -16.09
CA GLY A 118 14.68 -13.96 -17.30
C GLY A 118 13.86 -15.23 -17.11
N ALA A 119 13.43 -15.84 -18.21
CA ALA A 119 12.45 -16.92 -18.22
C ALA A 119 12.83 -18.16 -17.39
N ASP A 120 14.12 -18.38 -17.15
CA ASP A 120 14.57 -19.52 -16.34
C ASP A 120 14.34 -19.30 -14.85
N THR A 121 14.12 -18.07 -14.41
CA THR A 121 13.81 -17.69 -13.02
C THR A 121 12.32 -17.51 -12.77
N ALA A 122 11.46 -17.93 -13.69
CA ALA A 122 10.00 -17.82 -13.54
C ALA A 122 9.51 -18.66 -12.34
N TRP A 123 8.80 -18.03 -11.41
CA TRP A 123 8.32 -18.69 -10.20
C TRP A 123 7.36 -19.86 -10.48
N ALA A 124 6.63 -19.80 -11.60
CA ALA A 124 5.77 -20.90 -12.05
C ALA A 124 6.53 -22.23 -12.31
N LYS A 125 7.85 -22.17 -12.44
CA LYS A 125 8.70 -23.36 -12.61
C LYS A 125 9.16 -23.98 -11.27
N GLU A 126 8.98 -23.22 -10.19
CA GLU A 126 9.33 -23.66 -8.85
C GLU A 126 8.19 -24.46 -8.21
N SER A 127 8.52 -25.50 -7.46
CA SER A 127 7.52 -26.39 -6.85
C SER A 127 6.94 -25.85 -5.54
N ASP A 128 7.57 -24.89 -4.89
CA ASP A 128 7.21 -24.43 -3.53
C ASP A 128 7.54 -22.94 -3.34
N VAL A 129 6.87 -22.09 -4.11
CA VAL A 129 6.99 -20.62 -3.96
C VAL A 129 6.28 -20.17 -2.70
N LYS A 130 6.97 -19.37 -1.90
CA LYS A 130 6.47 -18.83 -0.64
C LYS A 130 6.57 -17.33 -0.61
N PHE A 131 5.61 -16.70 0.06
CA PHE A 131 5.60 -15.27 0.32
C PHE A 131 5.55 -15.01 1.83
N LEU A 132 6.49 -14.22 2.34
CA LEU A 132 6.49 -13.80 3.74
C LEU A 132 5.47 -12.68 3.91
N ALA A 133 4.37 -12.99 4.56
CA ALA A 133 3.25 -12.09 4.76
C ALA A 133 3.33 -11.49 6.17
N ILE A 134 3.63 -10.20 6.27
CA ILE A 134 3.64 -9.48 7.55
C ILE A 134 2.20 -9.28 7.99
N VAL A 135 1.85 -9.74 9.19
CA VAL A 135 0.50 -9.68 9.75
C VAL A 135 0.49 -8.93 11.09
N PRO A 136 -0.50 -8.04 11.32
CA PRO A 136 -1.57 -7.65 10.40
C PRO A 136 -1.05 -6.86 9.19
N GLY A 137 -1.64 -7.05 8.01
CA GLY A 137 -1.22 -6.41 6.77
C GLY A 137 -2.40 -6.13 5.82
N TYR A 138 -2.08 -5.66 4.63
CA TYR A 138 -3.09 -5.36 3.63
C TYR A 138 -3.52 -6.64 2.90
N ASP A 139 -4.78 -7.03 3.08
CA ASP A 139 -5.36 -8.29 2.61
C ASP A 139 -5.25 -8.53 1.09
N ARG A 140 -5.20 -7.45 0.30
CA ARG A 140 -5.08 -7.55 -1.17
C ARG A 140 -3.77 -8.20 -1.61
N HIS A 141 -2.68 -7.96 -0.89
CA HIS A 141 -1.41 -8.62 -1.17
C HIS A 141 -1.49 -10.13 -0.96
N PHE A 142 -2.22 -10.55 0.06
CA PHE A 142 -2.42 -11.97 0.37
C PHE A 142 -3.28 -12.64 -0.71
N THR A 143 -4.38 -11.99 -1.11
CA THR A 143 -5.26 -12.48 -2.17
C THR A 143 -4.52 -12.64 -3.51
N ILE A 144 -3.61 -11.74 -3.86
CA ILE A 144 -2.77 -11.88 -5.07
C ILE A 144 -1.92 -13.15 -5.00
N CYS A 145 -1.31 -13.42 -3.86
CA CYS A 145 -0.50 -14.62 -3.67
C CYS A 145 -1.35 -15.90 -3.74
N GLU A 146 -2.51 -15.89 -3.09
CA GLU A 146 -3.44 -17.02 -3.10
C GLU A 146 -3.94 -17.35 -4.51
N GLU A 147 -4.28 -16.34 -5.30
CA GLU A 147 -4.74 -16.48 -6.69
C GLU A 147 -3.65 -17.11 -7.58
N LEU A 148 -2.39 -16.80 -7.32
CA LEU A 148 -1.24 -17.38 -8.01
C LEU A 148 -0.79 -18.74 -7.43
N GLY A 149 -1.47 -19.27 -6.41
CA GLY A 149 -1.10 -20.51 -5.74
C GLY A 149 0.18 -20.39 -4.91
N ILE A 150 0.60 -19.18 -4.55
CA ILE A 150 1.79 -18.92 -3.73
C ILE A 150 1.43 -19.10 -2.26
N LYS A 151 2.20 -19.92 -1.55
CA LYS A 151 1.98 -20.18 -0.13
C LYS A 151 2.37 -18.98 0.73
N LEU A 152 1.43 -18.51 1.54
CA LEU A 152 1.70 -17.47 2.54
C LEU A 152 2.36 -18.08 3.79
N ILE A 153 3.40 -17.41 4.27
CA ILE A 153 4.01 -17.63 5.58
C ILE A 153 3.80 -16.36 6.39
N ASN A 154 2.93 -16.44 7.39
CA ASN A 154 2.63 -15.29 8.23
C ASN A 154 3.81 -14.97 9.15
N VAL A 155 4.21 -13.71 9.17
CA VAL A 155 5.24 -13.16 10.05
C VAL A 155 4.58 -12.08 10.89
N ASP A 156 4.58 -12.28 12.22
CA ASP A 156 3.96 -11.33 13.14
C ASP A 156 4.76 -10.02 13.18
N ILE A 157 4.06 -8.89 13.33
CA ILE A 157 4.70 -7.59 13.54
C ILE A 157 4.94 -7.40 15.05
N LYS A 158 6.15 -6.95 15.40
CA LYS A 158 6.56 -6.55 16.74
C LYS A 158 6.72 -5.03 16.81
N ASP A 159 7.05 -4.49 17.98
CA ASP A 159 7.23 -3.04 18.17
C ASP A 159 8.36 -2.43 17.34
N ASP A 160 9.35 -3.23 16.96
CA ASP A 160 10.54 -2.86 16.20
C ASP A 160 10.50 -3.32 14.71
N GLY A 161 9.41 -3.98 14.30
CA GLY A 161 9.25 -4.46 12.93
C GLY A 161 8.78 -5.91 12.83
N PRO A 162 8.95 -6.57 11.68
CA PRO A 162 8.60 -7.98 11.50
C PRO A 162 9.43 -8.89 12.41
N ASP A 163 8.82 -9.96 12.89
CA ASP A 163 9.53 -11.00 13.66
C ASP A 163 10.49 -11.78 12.77
N MET A 164 11.75 -11.36 12.73
CA MET A 164 12.79 -11.97 11.90
C MET A 164 13.44 -13.20 12.54
N ASP A 165 13.06 -13.55 13.77
CA ASP A 165 13.63 -14.69 14.52
C ASP A 165 12.82 -15.99 14.34
N ARG A 166 11.77 -15.95 13.52
CA ARG A 166 10.83 -17.05 13.30
C ARG A 166 11.20 -17.93 12.11
#